data_da43993dd8a197690f6b1fe130115071
#
_entry.id   da43993dd8a197690f6b1fe130115071
#
_cell.length_a   1.000
_cell.length_b   1.000
_cell.length_c   1.000
_cell.angle_alpha   90.00
_cell.angle_beta   90.00
_cell.angle_gamma   90.00
#
_symmetry.space_group_name_H-M   'P 1'
#
loop_
_entity.id
_entity.type
_entity.pdbx_description
1 polymer ?
#
loop_
_entity_poly.entity_id
_entity_poly.type
_entity_poly.pdbx_seq_one_letter_code
_entity_poly.pdbx_strand_id
1 'polypeptide(L)'
;MLILKKVLEKLPDVQFYWAGHGPFEKKILAELEKYENFHWLGKLEYPDKVREFLSEIDVYALITGMDLAPLSLKEAQLMKRPVIATDVGGNPEMMKDGVTGFLVEKGNHKQLIEKIKLLLTDKKLSEQMGNEGRKFIEETYSWEVAVKKFIRILNLHIKK
;
A
#
# COMPACT_ATOMS: atom_id res chain seq x y z
N MET A 1 15.67 -3.53 -1.41
CA MET A 1 16.63 -2.47 -1.76
C MET A 1 17.01 -2.47 -3.24
N LEU A 2 17.57 -3.56 -3.80
CA LEU A 2 17.93 -3.64 -5.24
C LEU A 2 16.76 -3.31 -6.20
N ILE A 3 15.55 -3.70 -5.85
CA ILE A 3 14.35 -3.42 -6.64
C ILE A 3 14.08 -1.91 -6.70
N LEU A 4 14.11 -1.23 -5.56
CA LEU A 4 13.80 0.19 -5.51
C LEU A 4 14.81 1.03 -6.31
N LYS A 5 16.10 0.69 -6.26
CA LYS A 5 17.10 1.35 -7.12
C LYS A 5 16.72 1.30 -8.60
N LYS A 6 16.37 0.09 -9.08
CA LYS A 6 15.96 -0.09 -10.48
C LYS A 6 14.67 0.67 -10.83
N VAL A 7 13.76 0.81 -9.87
CA VAL A 7 12.54 1.59 -10.04
C VAL A 7 12.87 3.08 -10.14
N LEU A 8 13.67 3.62 -9.22
CA LEU A 8 14.12 5.02 -9.25
C LEU A 8 14.84 5.38 -10.56
N GLU A 9 15.75 4.51 -11.01
CA GLU A 9 16.50 4.71 -12.27
C GLU A 9 15.62 4.66 -13.53
N LYS A 10 14.54 3.88 -13.51
CA LYS A 10 13.63 3.71 -14.66
C LYS A 10 12.46 4.66 -14.68
N LEU A 11 12.23 5.37 -13.58
CA LEU A 11 11.16 6.35 -13.40
C LEU A 11 11.72 7.68 -12.87
N PRO A 12 12.64 8.35 -13.59
CA PRO A 12 13.30 9.56 -13.08
C PRO A 12 12.34 10.73 -12.83
N ASP A 13 11.23 10.79 -13.58
CA ASP A 13 10.22 11.85 -13.47
C ASP A 13 9.18 11.60 -12.37
N VAL A 14 9.22 10.42 -11.72
CA VAL A 14 8.30 10.05 -10.64
C VAL A 14 8.98 10.31 -9.29
N GLN A 15 8.30 11.04 -8.42
CA GLN A 15 8.79 11.32 -7.06
C GLN A 15 8.39 10.17 -6.10
N PHE A 16 9.34 9.65 -5.37
CA PHE A 16 9.16 8.54 -4.43
C PHE A 16 9.36 9.02 -3.00
N TYR A 17 8.31 8.93 -2.22
CA TYR A 17 8.32 9.31 -0.80
C TYR A 17 8.31 8.06 0.08
N TRP A 18 9.27 7.96 0.96
CA TRP A 18 9.35 6.89 1.94
C TRP A 18 9.06 7.42 3.34
N ALA A 19 7.95 6.97 3.92
CA ALA A 19 7.60 7.24 5.31
C ALA A 19 7.86 5.99 6.16
N GLY A 20 8.48 6.18 7.30
CA GLY A 20 8.80 5.12 8.23
C GLY A 20 10.24 5.16 8.73
N HIS A 21 10.52 4.27 9.68
CA HIS A 21 11.82 4.18 10.30
C HIS A 21 12.10 2.74 10.74
N GLY A 22 13.36 2.33 10.87
CA GLY A 22 13.69 0.97 11.24
C GLY A 22 15.18 0.69 11.26
N PRO A 23 15.57 -0.54 11.65
CA PRO A 23 16.99 -0.89 11.88
C PRO A 23 17.88 -0.79 10.63
N PHE A 24 17.28 -0.82 9.44
CA PHE A 24 18.01 -0.72 8.16
C PHE A 24 18.05 0.68 7.57
N GLU A 25 17.50 1.68 8.25
CA GLU A 25 17.38 3.07 7.80
C GLU A 25 18.70 3.62 7.26
N LYS A 26 19.74 3.65 8.08
CA LYS A 26 21.07 4.18 7.69
C LYS A 26 21.61 3.52 6.42
N LYS A 27 21.42 2.20 6.28
CA LYS A 27 21.87 1.45 5.12
C LYS A 27 21.05 1.78 3.88
N ILE A 28 19.74 2.00 4.05
CA ILE A 28 18.83 2.35 2.95
C ILE A 28 19.14 3.75 2.46
N LEU A 29 19.24 4.73 3.38
CA LEU A 29 19.52 6.12 3.05
C LEU A 29 20.87 6.27 2.33
N ALA A 30 21.95 5.69 2.85
CA ALA A 30 23.27 5.73 2.22
C ALA A 30 23.27 5.27 0.74
N GLU A 31 22.28 4.47 0.34
CA GLU A 31 22.18 3.96 -1.00
C GLU A 31 21.15 4.68 -1.88
N LEU A 32 20.13 5.29 -1.29
CA LEU A 32 19.02 5.90 -2.02
C LEU A 32 19.02 7.42 -2.03
N GLU A 33 19.63 8.09 -1.07
CA GLU A 33 19.71 9.57 -1.00
C GLU A 33 20.39 10.21 -2.21
N LYS A 34 21.18 9.47 -2.96
CA LYS A 34 21.82 9.94 -4.20
C LYS A 34 20.86 10.09 -5.38
N TYR A 35 19.62 9.55 -5.27
CA TYR A 35 18.61 9.70 -6.31
C TYR A 35 17.76 10.92 -6.02
N GLU A 36 17.75 11.90 -6.90
CA GLU A 36 17.00 13.17 -6.76
C GLU A 36 15.49 12.97 -6.61
N ASN A 37 14.97 11.87 -7.13
CA ASN A 37 13.56 11.50 -7.06
C ASN A 37 13.21 10.61 -5.86
N PHE A 38 14.10 10.46 -4.88
CA PHE A 38 13.84 9.72 -3.62
C PHE A 38 13.81 10.68 -2.44
N HIS A 39 12.73 10.64 -1.67
CA HIS A 39 12.52 11.50 -0.51
C HIS A 39 12.19 10.67 0.73
N TRP A 40 13.02 10.76 1.76
CA TRP A 40 12.73 10.13 3.03
C TRP A 40 12.11 11.13 4.01
N LEU A 41 10.91 10.78 4.51
CA LEU A 41 10.12 11.62 5.40
C LEU A 41 10.31 11.27 6.89
N GLY A 42 11.05 10.19 7.18
CA GLY A 42 11.15 9.70 8.55
C GLY A 42 9.83 9.13 9.09
N LYS A 43 9.71 9.09 10.41
CA LYS A 43 8.49 8.65 11.08
C LYS A 43 7.46 9.78 11.05
N LEU A 44 6.29 9.49 10.48
CA LEU A 44 5.15 10.41 10.51
C LEU A 44 4.36 10.26 11.82
N GLU A 45 3.90 11.39 12.38
CA GLU A 45 3.03 11.39 13.54
C GLU A 45 1.63 10.85 13.17
N TYR A 46 1.19 9.85 13.93
CA TYR A 46 -0.09 9.21 13.72
C TYR A 46 -1.18 9.89 14.57
N PRO A 47 -2.40 10.07 14.07
CA PRO A 47 -2.88 9.67 12.73
C PRO A 47 -2.79 10.79 11.68
N ASP A 48 -2.62 12.05 12.09
CA ASP A 48 -2.88 13.20 11.23
C ASP A 48 -1.85 13.35 10.11
N LYS A 49 -0.55 13.22 10.41
CA LYS A 49 0.50 13.29 9.38
C LYS A 49 0.50 12.11 8.42
N VAL A 50 0.07 10.92 8.88
CA VAL A 50 -0.13 9.78 7.99
C VAL A 50 -1.30 10.03 7.03
N ARG A 51 -2.39 10.61 7.53
CA ARG A 51 -3.57 10.96 6.72
C ARG A 51 -3.23 12.04 5.69
N GLU A 52 -2.53 13.10 6.11
CA GLU A 52 -2.03 14.16 5.25
C GLU A 52 -1.16 13.57 4.12
N PHE A 53 -0.14 12.80 4.47
CA PHE A 53 0.73 12.11 3.52
C PHE A 53 -0.05 11.25 2.51
N LEU A 54 -0.97 10.41 2.99
CA LEU A 54 -1.77 9.56 2.12
C LEU A 54 -2.75 10.37 1.24
N SER A 55 -3.11 11.60 1.61
CA SER A 55 -3.94 12.47 0.78
C SER A 55 -3.19 13.15 -0.37
N GLU A 56 -1.86 13.25 -0.26
CA GLU A 56 -1.01 13.95 -1.23
C GLU A 56 -0.43 13.03 -2.31
N ILE A 57 -0.30 11.73 -2.04
CA ILE A 57 0.28 10.78 -2.99
C ILE A 57 -0.72 10.31 -4.05
N ASP A 58 -0.26 10.00 -5.25
CA ASP A 58 -1.09 9.43 -6.33
C ASP A 58 -1.27 7.91 -6.19
N VAL A 59 -0.23 7.19 -5.76
CA VAL A 59 -0.20 5.72 -5.67
C VAL A 59 0.52 5.31 -4.39
N TYR A 60 -0.06 4.38 -3.65
CA TYR A 60 0.60 3.76 -2.50
C TYR A 60 1.22 2.42 -2.88
N ALA A 61 2.51 2.22 -2.55
CA ALA A 61 3.22 0.98 -2.86
C ALA A 61 3.79 0.32 -1.59
N LEU A 62 3.34 -0.90 -1.29
CA LEU A 62 3.85 -1.73 -0.20
C LEU A 62 4.71 -2.86 -0.76
N ILE A 63 6.00 -2.62 -0.92
CA ILE A 63 6.94 -3.58 -1.48
C ILE A 63 7.72 -4.24 -0.35
N THR A 64 7.15 -5.29 0.19
CA THR A 64 7.69 -6.02 1.34
C THR A 64 8.10 -7.45 1.00
N GLY A 65 8.94 -8.04 1.83
CA GLY A 65 9.32 -9.46 1.73
C GLY A 65 8.34 -10.41 2.41
N MET A 66 7.61 -9.90 3.41
CA MET A 66 6.54 -10.56 4.16
C MET A 66 5.80 -9.51 4.97
N ASP A 67 4.49 -9.61 4.99
CA ASP A 67 3.61 -8.87 5.89
C ASP A 67 2.36 -9.74 6.14
N LEU A 68 1.80 -9.69 7.34
CA LEU A 68 0.65 -10.54 7.67
C LEU A 68 -0.69 -9.79 7.54
N ALA A 69 -0.71 -8.51 7.94
CA ALA A 69 -1.93 -7.71 7.88
C ALA A 69 -1.57 -6.20 7.91
N PRO A 70 -0.99 -5.65 6.84
CA PRO A 70 -0.50 -4.29 6.82
C PRO A 70 -1.61 -3.26 7.01
N LEU A 71 -1.56 -2.53 8.12
CA LEU A 71 -2.51 -1.44 8.38
C LEU A 71 -2.37 -0.32 7.34
N SER A 72 -1.15 0.02 6.98
CA SER A 72 -0.85 1.07 6.00
C SER A 72 -1.50 0.82 4.62
N LEU A 73 -1.62 -0.45 4.20
CA LEU A 73 -2.32 -0.81 2.97
C LEU A 73 -3.82 -0.52 3.05
N LYS A 74 -4.43 -0.75 4.23
CA LYS A 74 -5.85 -0.42 4.47
C LYS A 74 -6.05 1.08 4.57
N GLU A 75 -5.16 1.79 5.26
CA GLU A 75 -5.19 3.24 5.40
C GLU A 75 -5.11 3.95 4.04
N ALA A 76 -4.22 3.50 3.15
CA ALA A 76 -4.12 4.02 1.80
C ALA A 76 -5.42 3.83 1.00
N GLN A 77 -6.02 2.63 1.08
CA GLN A 77 -7.30 2.35 0.43
C GLN A 77 -8.46 3.19 1.00
N LEU A 78 -8.50 3.40 2.34
CA LEU A 78 -9.48 4.31 2.96
C LEU A 78 -9.34 5.75 2.47
N MET A 79 -8.11 6.18 2.14
CA MET A 79 -7.82 7.48 1.54
C MET A 79 -8.02 7.50 0.01
N LYS A 80 -8.66 6.44 -0.54
CA LYS A 80 -8.92 6.29 -1.97
C LYS A 80 -7.66 6.31 -2.84
N ARG A 81 -6.55 5.80 -2.30
CA ARG A 81 -5.34 5.63 -3.09
C ARG A 81 -5.32 4.24 -3.72
N PRO A 82 -5.09 4.13 -5.04
CA PRO A 82 -4.84 2.84 -5.66
C PRO A 82 -3.56 2.27 -5.05
N VAL A 83 -3.54 0.97 -4.82
CA VAL A 83 -2.44 0.33 -4.11
C VAL A 83 -1.67 -0.65 -5.00
N ILE A 84 -0.37 -0.74 -4.80
CA ILE A 84 0.46 -1.81 -5.36
C ILE A 84 1.11 -2.53 -4.19
N ALA A 85 0.95 -3.85 -4.10
CA ALA A 85 1.59 -4.62 -3.04
C ALA A 85 2.28 -5.86 -3.61
N THR A 86 3.34 -6.31 -2.93
CA THR A 86 3.92 -7.62 -3.26
C THR A 86 2.94 -8.73 -2.91
N ASP A 87 2.84 -9.73 -3.79
CA ASP A 87 2.06 -10.95 -3.58
C ASP A 87 2.79 -11.85 -2.57
N VAL A 88 2.68 -11.50 -1.28
CA VAL A 88 3.28 -12.24 -0.17
C VAL A 88 2.44 -12.11 1.09
N GLY A 89 2.49 -13.13 1.94
CA GLY A 89 1.84 -13.13 3.26
C GLY A 89 0.35 -12.81 3.18
N GLY A 90 -0.12 -11.86 3.96
CA GLY A 90 -1.53 -11.43 4.00
C GLY A 90 -1.91 -10.31 3.02
N ASN A 91 -0.98 -9.80 2.21
CA ASN A 91 -1.29 -8.73 1.25
C ASN A 91 -2.46 -9.08 0.31
N PRO A 92 -2.55 -10.32 -0.27
CA PRO A 92 -3.65 -10.70 -1.14
C PRO A 92 -5.03 -10.68 -0.47
N GLU A 93 -5.07 -10.82 0.86
CA GLU A 93 -6.33 -10.75 1.62
C GLU A 93 -6.77 -9.30 1.87
N MET A 94 -5.84 -8.36 1.83
CA MET A 94 -6.06 -6.94 2.15
C MET A 94 -6.44 -6.09 0.95
N MET A 95 -6.50 -6.67 -0.25
CA MET A 95 -6.85 -5.99 -1.48
C MET A 95 -7.47 -6.96 -2.50
N LYS A 96 -8.02 -6.44 -3.59
CA LYS A 96 -8.48 -7.23 -4.74
C LYS A 96 -7.63 -6.87 -5.95
N ASP A 97 -6.83 -7.83 -6.41
CA ASP A 97 -5.96 -7.65 -7.58
C ASP A 97 -6.77 -7.26 -8.83
N GLY A 98 -6.28 -6.25 -9.56
CA GLY A 98 -6.95 -5.68 -10.73
C GLY A 98 -8.20 -4.84 -10.44
N VAL A 99 -8.66 -4.75 -9.17
CA VAL A 99 -9.88 -4.03 -8.77
C VAL A 99 -9.56 -2.85 -7.83
N THR A 100 -8.84 -3.10 -6.75
CA THR A 100 -8.45 -2.05 -5.79
C THR A 100 -7.02 -1.57 -5.95
N GLY A 101 -6.28 -2.20 -6.85
CA GLY A 101 -4.86 -2.00 -7.10
C GLY A 101 -4.26 -3.23 -7.76
N PHE A 102 -2.94 -3.40 -7.64
CA PHE A 102 -2.23 -4.52 -8.26
C PHE A 102 -1.34 -5.27 -7.28
N LEU A 103 -1.38 -6.61 -7.36
CA LEU A 103 -0.38 -7.46 -6.77
C LEU A 103 0.77 -7.65 -7.75
N VAL A 104 1.99 -7.61 -7.25
CA VAL A 104 3.21 -7.82 -8.02
C VAL A 104 4.05 -8.93 -7.39
N GLU A 105 4.68 -9.74 -8.20
CA GLU A 105 5.56 -10.80 -7.72
C GLU A 105 6.74 -10.24 -6.93
N LYS A 106 7.10 -10.91 -5.86
CA LYS A 106 8.27 -10.56 -5.05
C LYS A 106 9.54 -10.55 -5.91
N GLY A 107 10.20 -9.41 -5.97
CA GLY A 107 11.42 -9.25 -6.75
C GLY A 107 11.21 -8.77 -8.19
N ASN A 108 10.00 -8.75 -8.68
CA ASN A 108 9.67 -8.36 -10.06
C ASN A 108 9.57 -6.84 -10.23
N HIS A 109 10.73 -6.18 -10.33
CA HIS A 109 10.79 -4.72 -10.54
C HIS A 109 10.17 -4.28 -11.88
N LYS A 110 10.16 -5.13 -12.91
CA LYS A 110 9.57 -4.80 -14.21
C LYS A 110 8.05 -4.65 -14.10
N GLN A 111 7.42 -5.62 -13.45
CA GLN A 111 5.98 -5.58 -13.17
C GLN A 111 5.62 -4.37 -12.29
N LEU A 112 6.42 -4.08 -11.25
CA LEU A 112 6.21 -2.91 -10.40
C LEU A 112 6.27 -1.60 -11.20
N ILE A 113 7.28 -1.42 -12.05
CA ILE A 113 7.42 -0.24 -12.91
C ILE A 113 6.23 -0.10 -13.86
N GLU A 114 5.79 -1.19 -14.48
CA GLU A 114 4.63 -1.21 -15.37
C GLU A 114 3.36 -0.74 -14.65
N LYS A 115 3.09 -1.28 -13.45
CA LYS A 115 1.88 -0.92 -12.69
C LYS A 115 1.92 0.51 -12.15
N ILE A 116 3.09 1.00 -11.74
CA ILE A 116 3.26 2.41 -11.36
C ILE A 116 2.94 3.32 -12.55
N LYS A 117 3.55 3.07 -13.72
CA LYS A 117 3.29 3.85 -14.94
C LYS A 117 1.81 3.85 -15.31
N LEU A 118 1.19 2.67 -15.30
CA LEU A 118 -0.23 2.53 -15.62
C LEU A 118 -1.11 3.42 -14.74
N LEU A 119 -0.94 3.34 -13.42
CA LEU A 119 -1.74 4.13 -12.46
C LEU A 119 -1.47 5.63 -12.54
N LEU A 120 -0.25 6.05 -12.89
CA LEU A 120 0.08 7.47 -13.05
C LEU A 120 -0.43 8.04 -14.37
N THR A 121 -0.56 7.22 -15.43
CA THR A 121 -0.99 7.68 -16.77
C THR A 121 -2.49 7.54 -16.98
N ASP A 122 -3.12 6.50 -16.46
CA ASP A 122 -4.57 6.28 -16.54
C ASP A 122 -5.27 6.79 -15.27
N LYS A 123 -5.56 8.09 -15.24
CA LYS A 123 -6.23 8.74 -14.10
C LYS A 123 -7.60 8.14 -13.79
N LYS A 124 -8.36 7.73 -14.82
CA LYS A 124 -9.68 7.11 -14.63
C LYS A 124 -9.57 5.77 -13.92
N LEU A 125 -8.63 4.92 -14.33
CA LEU A 125 -8.35 3.65 -13.67
C LEU A 125 -7.91 3.86 -12.23
N SER A 126 -6.99 4.82 -12.00
CA SER A 126 -6.47 5.18 -10.69
C SER A 126 -7.60 5.59 -9.72
N GLU A 127 -8.48 6.50 -10.15
CA GLU A 127 -9.64 6.93 -9.36
C GLU A 127 -10.64 5.80 -9.10
N GLN A 128 -10.91 4.98 -10.10
CA GLN A 128 -11.77 3.81 -9.97
C GLN A 128 -11.23 2.83 -8.92
N MET A 129 -9.94 2.46 -9.03
CA MET A 129 -9.30 1.54 -8.08
C MET A 129 -9.27 2.12 -6.66
N GLY A 130 -9.01 3.42 -6.52
CA GLY A 130 -9.06 4.10 -5.22
C GLY A 130 -10.44 4.06 -4.57
N ASN A 131 -11.50 4.31 -5.33
CA ASN A 131 -12.88 4.23 -4.84
C ASN A 131 -13.29 2.79 -4.47
N GLU A 132 -12.94 1.80 -5.30
CA GLU A 132 -13.19 0.38 -5.01
C GLU A 132 -12.37 -0.09 -3.80
N GLY A 133 -11.15 0.41 -3.62
CA GLY A 133 -10.32 0.13 -2.47
C GLY A 133 -10.98 0.57 -1.17
N ARG A 134 -11.45 1.82 -1.11
CA ARG A 134 -12.18 2.33 0.06
C ARG A 134 -13.42 1.49 0.37
N LYS A 135 -14.25 1.24 -0.65
CA LYS A 135 -15.44 0.42 -0.50
C LYS A 135 -15.12 -0.97 0.04
N PHE A 136 -14.09 -1.63 -0.51
CA PHE A 136 -13.64 -2.95 -0.07
C PHE A 136 -13.26 -2.95 1.41
N ILE A 137 -12.50 -1.96 1.88
CA ILE A 137 -12.09 -1.88 3.29
C ILE A 137 -13.29 -1.62 4.19
N GLU A 138 -14.18 -0.68 3.84
CA GLU A 138 -15.39 -0.38 4.63
C GLU A 138 -16.32 -1.60 4.74
N GLU A 139 -16.51 -2.36 3.65
CA GLU A 139 -17.38 -3.54 3.61
C GLU A 139 -16.75 -4.79 4.25
N THR A 140 -15.42 -4.86 4.37
CA THR A 140 -14.74 -6.08 4.83
C THR A 140 -14.17 -5.96 6.24
N TYR A 141 -13.62 -4.80 6.58
CA TYR A 141 -12.81 -4.57 7.78
C TYR A 141 -13.35 -3.47 8.71
N SER A 142 -14.54 -2.92 8.45
CA SER A 142 -15.15 -1.97 9.36
C SER A 142 -15.46 -2.62 10.72
N TRP A 143 -15.52 -1.81 11.76
CA TRP A 143 -15.86 -2.26 13.09
C TRP A 143 -17.24 -2.93 13.14
N GLU A 144 -18.21 -2.39 12.42
CA GLU A 144 -19.56 -2.94 12.30
C GLU A 144 -19.56 -4.35 11.72
N VAL A 145 -18.75 -4.59 10.69
CA VAL A 145 -18.60 -5.92 10.06
C VAL A 145 -17.93 -6.90 11.02
N ALA A 146 -16.88 -6.47 11.72
CA ALA A 146 -16.18 -7.29 12.69
C ALA A 146 -17.10 -7.72 13.86
N VAL A 147 -17.86 -6.78 14.42
CA VAL A 147 -18.81 -7.04 15.49
C VAL A 147 -19.93 -7.98 15.04
N LYS A 148 -20.52 -7.76 13.85
CA LYS A 148 -21.54 -8.66 13.30
C LYS A 148 -21.02 -10.09 13.11
N LYS A 149 -19.81 -10.25 12.60
CA LYS A 149 -19.17 -11.58 12.46
C LYS A 149 -18.97 -12.24 13.83
N PHE A 150 -18.50 -11.49 14.82
CA PHE A 150 -18.27 -11.97 16.18
C PHE A 150 -19.56 -12.44 16.84
N ILE A 151 -20.62 -11.62 16.82
CA ILE A 151 -21.94 -11.97 17.36
C ILE A 151 -22.49 -13.24 16.70
N ARG A 152 -22.35 -13.36 15.38
CA ARG A 152 -22.77 -14.55 14.65
C ARG A 152 -22.08 -15.83 15.17
N ILE A 153 -20.77 -15.77 15.39
CA ILE A 153 -19.99 -16.89 15.92
C ILE A 153 -20.46 -17.26 17.33
N LEU A 154 -20.65 -16.27 18.22
CA LEU A 154 -21.15 -16.51 19.57
C LEU A 154 -22.52 -17.18 19.56
N ASN A 155 -23.47 -16.70 18.75
CA ASN A 155 -24.81 -17.26 18.67
C ASN A 155 -24.84 -18.70 18.13
N LEU A 156 -23.86 -19.08 17.30
CA LEU A 156 -23.72 -20.46 16.84
C LEU A 156 -23.25 -21.42 17.96
N HIS A 157 -22.54 -20.92 18.95
CA HIS A 157 -22.00 -21.72 20.07
C HIS A 157 -22.91 -21.75 21.30
N ILE A 158 -23.75 -20.75 21.48
CA ILE A 158 -24.70 -20.69 22.62
C ILE A 158 -25.95 -21.57 22.40
N LYS A 159 -26.27 -21.88 21.15
CA LYS A 159 -27.42 -22.74 20.78
C LYS A 159 -27.15 -24.25 20.83
N LYS A 160 -26.00 -24.66 21.33
CA LYS A 160 -25.67 -26.05 21.67
C LYS A 160 -25.68 -26.24 23.19
#